data_7a33cc5606b699d7ec2d22dab4b81c9c
#
_entry.id   7a33cc5606b699d7ec2d22dab4b81c9c
#
_cell.length_a   1.000
_cell.length_b   1.000
_cell.length_c   1.000
_cell.angle_alpha   90.00
_cell.angle_beta   90.00
_cell.angle_gamma   90.00
#
_symmetry.space_group_name_H-M   'P 1'
#
loop_
_entity.id
_entity.type
_entity.pdbx_description
1 polymer ?
#
loop_
_entity_poly.entity_id
_entity_poly.type
_entity_poly.pdbx_seq_one_letter_code
_entity_poly.pdbx_strand_id
1 'polypeptide(L)'
;MSQRVCFTLRVRPEMLAEYLVRHDPVWPEMLEEIAASGRRDYSIFHLGDGLLVGVYETDDDAASQAYLAASPVAARWEESMAPFFVDLDGRPDQAAQTFPEVFRLETQLAAARGGS
;
A
#
# COMPACT_ATOMS: atom_id res chain seq x y z
N MET A 1 1.68 -16.68 -9.37
CA MET A 1 0.34 -16.39 -8.86
C MET A 1 0.31 -15.02 -8.24
N SER A 2 -0.74 -14.26 -8.46
CA SER A 2 -0.83 -12.93 -7.87
C SER A 2 -1.43 -12.99 -6.46
N GLN A 3 -0.92 -12.13 -5.61
CA GLN A 3 -1.45 -11.88 -4.28
C GLN A 3 -2.12 -10.52 -4.29
N ARG A 4 -3.21 -10.39 -3.56
CA ARG A 4 -3.83 -9.08 -3.33
C ARG A 4 -3.63 -8.75 -1.86
N VAL A 5 -2.99 -7.62 -1.62
CA VAL A 5 -2.62 -7.19 -0.27
C VAL A 5 -3.49 -6.01 0.13
N CYS A 6 -4.06 -6.07 1.32
CA CYS A 6 -4.84 -4.98 1.89
C CYS A 6 -4.18 -4.55 3.20
N PHE A 7 -4.03 -3.24 3.37
CA PHE A 7 -3.43 -2.70 4.58
C PHE A 7 -4.16 -1.45 5.05
N THR A 8 -3.98 -1.10 6.31
CA THR A 8 -4.55 0.14 6.86
C THR A 8 -3.45 0.99 7.49
N LEU A 9 -3.67 2.30 7.42
CA LEU A 9 -2.87 3.31 8.11
C LEU A 9 -3.83 4.38 8.60
N ARG A 10 -3.42 5.12 9.63
CA ARG A 10 -4.23 6.23 10.14
C ARG A 10 -3.41 7.51 10.11
N VAL A 11 -3.91 8.48 9.36
CA VAL A 11 -3.32 9.83 9.29
C VAL A 11 -3.91 10.66 10.43
N ARG A 12 -3.08 11.50 11.05
CA ARG A 12 -3.57 12.48 12.02
C ARG A 12 -4.61 13.36 11.34
N PRO A 13 -5.82 13.50 11.91
CA PRO A 13 -6.89 14.24 11.21
C PRO A 13 -6.51 15.66 10.84
N GLU A 14 -5.74 16.34 11.66
CA GLU A 14 -5.28 17.71 11.41
C GLU A 14 -4.29 17.80 10.25
N MET A 15 -3.72 16.69 9.82
CA MET A 15 -2.74 16.63 8.72
C MET A 15 -3.31 16.00 7.46
N LEU A 16 -4.59 15.62 7.46
CA LEU A 16 -5.20 14.92 6.33
C LEU A 16 -5.17 15.74 5.05
N ALA A 17 -5.47 17.03 5.13
CA ALA A 17 -5.48 17.88 3.93
C ALA A 17 -4.12 17.91 3.26
N GLU A 18 -3.04 18.06 4.05
CA GLU A 18 -1.68 18.04 3.52
C GLU A 18 -1.30 16.67 2.98
N TYR A 19 -1.75 15.61 3.64
CA TYR A 19 -1.52 14.24 3.16
C TYR A 19 -2.09 14.07 1.74
N LEU A 20 -3.32 14.53 1.52
CA LEU A 20 -3.97 14.40 0.22
C LEU A 20 -3.24 15.21 -0.85
N VAL A 21 -2.76 16.41 -0.52
CA VAL A 21 -1.98 17.23 -1.44
C VAL A 21 -0.70 16.51 -1.85
N ARG A 22 0.00 15.89 -0.90
CA ARG A 22 1.26 15.19 -1.19
C ARG A 22 1.08 13.92 -2.02
N HIS A 23 -0.14 13.40 -2.08
CA HIS A 23 -0.45 12.20 -2.86
C HIS A 23 -1.05 12.52 -4.24
N ASP A 24 -1.07 13.78 -4.65
CA ASP A 24 -1.63 14.15 -5.95
C ASP A 24 -0.85 15.32 -6.57
N PRO A 25 0.28 15.03 -7.20
CA PRO A 25 0.88 13.71 -7.44
C PRO A 25 1.91 13.31 -6.38
N VAL A 26 2.12 12.02 -6.25
CA VAL A 26 3.28 11.47 -5.54
C VAL A 26 4.52 11.74 -6.41
N TRP A 27 5.69 11.83 -5.80
CA TRP A 27 6.95 12.03 -6.54
C TRP A 27 7.08 11.03 -7.68
N PRO A 28 7.41 11.48 -8.91
CA PRO A 28 7.55 10.55 -10.03
C PRO A 28 8.55 9.42 -9.77
N GLU A 29 9.68 9.70 -9.12
CA GLU A 29 10.66 8.68 -8.80
C GLU A 29 10.13 7.65 -7.79
N MET A 30 9.22 8.06 -6.89
CA MET A 30 8.59 7.12 -5.96
C MET A 30 7.56 6.24 -6.68
N LEU A 31 6.81 6.79 -7.60
CA LEU A 31 5.89 6.01 -8.43
C LEU A 31 6.63 4.92 -9.19
N GLU A 32 7.78 5.26 -9.77
CA GLU A 32 8.62 4.30 -10.49
C GLU A 32 9.15 3.20 -9.55
N GLU A 33 9.53 3.57 -8.33
CA GLU A 33 10.01 2.58 -7.36
C GLU A 33 8.91 1.61 -6.95
N ILE A 34 7.69 2.10 -6.74
CA ILE A 34 6.56 1.23 -6.42
C ILE A 34 6.31 0.25 -7.56
N ALA A 35 6.31 0.72 -8.79
CA ALA A 35 6.12 -0.15 -9.96
C ALA A 35 7.26 -1.16 -10.07
N ALA A 36 8.50 -0.72 -9.89
CA ALA A 36 9.67 -1.60 -9.96
C ALA A 36 9.68 -2.67 -8.87
N SER A 37 9.04 -2.39 -7.73
CA SER A 37 8.91 -3.37 -6.64
C SER A 37 7.98 -4.52 -6.99
N GLY A 38 7.23 -4.43 -8.09
CA GLY A 38 6.30 -5.47 -8.51
C GLY A 38 4.87 -5.26 -8.08
N ARG A 39 4.54 -4.09 -7.54
CA ARG A 39 3.15 -3.76 -7.17
C ARG A 39 2.41 -3.18 -8.37
N ARG A 40 1.15 -3.58 -8.52
CA ARG A 40 0.26 -3.09 -9.57
C ARG A 40 -1.15 -2.93 -9.04
N ASP A 41 -1.99 -2.20 -9.75
CA ASP A 41 -3.37 -1.93 -9.34
C ASP A 41 -3.45 -1.41 -7.91
N TYR A 42 -2.54 -0.49 -7.58
CA TYR A 42 -2.38 0.04 -6.24
C TYR A 42 -3.32 1.23 -6.05
N SER A 43 -4.21 1.13 -5.09
CA SER A 43 -5.15 2.20 -4.75
C SER A 43 -5.20 2.38 -3.24
N ILE A 44 -5.41 3.62 -2.81
CA ILE A 44 -5.61 3.95 -1.41
C ILE A 44 -6.94 4.68 -1.30
N PHE A 45 -7.76 4.28 -0.32
CA PHE A 45 -9.07 4.87 -0.05
C PHE A 45 -9.07 5.49 1.34
N HIS A 46 -9.72 6.64 1.47
CA HIS A 46 -9.93 7.30 2.76
C HIS A 46 -11.35 6.99 3.24
N LEU A 47 -11.47 6.39 4.43
CA LEU A 47 -12.74 5.95 4.97
C LEU A 47 -13.37 6.96 5.94
N GLY A 48 -12.67 8.03 6.25
CA GLY A 48 -13.09 9.03 7.23
C GLY A 48 -12.14 9.05 8.41
N ASP A 49 -12.06 10.21 9.06
CA ASP A 49 -11.24 10.42 10.28
C ASP A 49 -9.78 10.01 10.13
N GLY A 50 -9.24 10.12 8.90
CA GLY A 50 -7.84 9.80 8.63
C GLY A 50 -7.56 8.31 8.46
N LEU A 51 -8.57 7.45 8.51
CA LEU A 51 -8.37 6.02 8.27
C LEU A 51 -8.23 5.76 6.77
N LEU A 52 -7.11 5.14 6.41
CA LEU A 52 -6.79 4.79 5.03
C LEU A 52 -6.80 3.28 4.86
N VAL A 53 -7.30 2.84 3.71
CA VAL A 53 -7.20 1.44 3.29
C VAL A 53 -6.49 1.42 1.96
N GLY A 54 -5.39 0.65 1.87
CA GLY A 54 -4.65 0.46 0.63
C GLY A 54 -4.79 -0.96 0.13
N VAL A 55 -4.88 -1.11 -1.19
CA VAL A 55 -4.96 -2.42 -1.84
C VAL A 55 -4.03 -2.43 -3.04
N TYR A 56 -3.25 -3.49 -3.19
CA TYR A 56 -2.42 -3.66 -4.39
C TYR A 56 -2.29 -5.14 -4.71
N GLU A 57 -1.87 -5.42 -5.94
CA GLU A 57 -1.53 -6.78 -6.38
C GLU A 57 -0.03 -6.89 -6.59
N THR A 58 0.50 -8.07 -6.31
CA THR A 58 1.91 -8.39 -6.59
C THR A 58 2.03 -9.90 -6.74
N ASP A 59 3.06 -10.35 -7.41
CA ASP A 59 3.33 -11.79 -7.52
C ASP A 59 4.08 -12.31 -6.30
N ASP A 60 4.78 -11.43 -5.58
CA ASP A 60 5.57 -11.81 -4.40
C ASP A 60 5.68 -10.61 -3.47
N ASP A 61 4.84 -10.58 -2.44
CA ASP A 61 4.81 -9.44 -1.52
C ASP A 61 6.08 -9.34 -0.69
N ALA A 62 6.68 -10.46 -0.32
CA ALA A 62 7.93 -10.43 0.44
C ALA A 62 9.05 -9.78 -0.38
N ALA A 63 9.13 -10.10 -1.66
CA ALA A 63 10.12 -9.48 -2.55
C ALA A 63 9.83 -8.00 -2.76
N SER A 64 8.56 -7.62 -2.91
CA SER A 64 8.14 -6.22 -3.03
C SER A 64 8.54 -5.41 -1.80
N GLN A 65 8.25 -5.93 -0.62
CA GLN A 65 8.61 -5.26 0.63
C GLN A 65 10.13 -5.11 0.76
N ALA A 66 10.90 -6.15 0.41
CA ALA A 66 12.35 -6.11 0.48
C ALA A 66 12.92 -5.07 -0.49
N TYR A 67 12.37 -4.98 -1.69
CA TYR A 67 12.80 -3.99 -2.68
C TYR A 67 12.62 -2.58 -2.14
N LEU A 68 11.43 -2.28 -1.61
CA LEU A 68 11.14 -0.94 -1.09
C LEU A 68 11.96 -0.63 0.16
N ALA A 69 12.17 -1.62 1.03
CA ALA A 69 12.98 -1.43 2.22
C ALA A 69 14.42 -1.03 1.88
N ALA A 70 14.94 -1.49 0.73
CA ALA A 70 16.29 -1.18 0.28
C ALA A 70 16.38 0.06 -0.62
N SER A 71 15.24 0.62 -1.04
CA SER A 71 15.20 1.74 -1.98
C SER A 71 15.54 3.07 -1.28
N PRO A 72 16.56 3.79 -1.72
CA PRO A 72 16.84 5.13 -1.16
C PRO A 72 15.72 6.13 -1.42
N VAL A 73 15.05 6.04 -2.56
CA VAL A 73 13.92 6.91 -2.90
C VAL A 73 12.76 6.64 -1.95
N ALA A 74 12.42 5.37 -1.75
CA ALA A 74 11.35 4.99 -0.83
C ALA A 74 11.68 5.43 0.59
N ALA A 75 12.93 5.30 1.02
CA ALA A 75 13.34 5.75 2.35
C ALA A 75 13.09 7.24 2.54
N ARG A 76 13.43 8.07 1.55
CA ARG A 76 13.19 9.51 1.62
C ARG A 76 11.70 9.85 1.65
N TRP A 77 10.91 9.18 0.82
CA TRP A 77 9.46 9.38 0.80
C TRP A 77 8.85 9.02 2.15
N GLU A 78 9.17 7.81 2.66
CA GLU A 78 8.60 7.33 3.91
C GLU A 78 9.02 8.19 5.09
N GLU A 79 10.26 8.69 5.11
CA GLU A 79 10.72 9.61 6.13
C GLU A 79 9.91 10.91 6.10
N SER A 80 9.62 11.44 4.91
CA SER A 80 8.84 12.67 4.75
C SER A 80 7.38 12.47 5.20
N MET A 81 6.86 11.26 5.10
CA MET A 81 5.46 10.95 5.42
C MET A 81 5.24 10.46 6.83
N ALA A 82 6.29 9.96 7.50
CA ALA A 82 6.14 9.36 8.84
C ALA A 82 5.42 10.25 9.85
N PRO A 83 5.68 11.58 9.91
CA PRO A 83 5.00 12.43 10.89
C PRO A 83 3.48 12.54 10.72
N PHE A 84 2.96 12.12 9.57
CA PHE A 84 1.53 12.22 9.27
C PHE A 84 0.71 11.14 9.98
N PHE A 85 1.35 10.05 10.43
CA PHE A 85 0.64 8.86 10.90
C PHE A 85 0.54 8.80 12.42
N VAL A 86 -0.55 8.18 12.89
CA VAL A 86 -0.86 7.97 14.30
C VAL A 86 -0.46 6.55 14.70
N ASP A 87 0.18 6.43 15.87
CA ASP A 87 0.47 5.13 16.49
C ASP A 87 1.20 4.14 15.57
N LEU A 88 2.09 4.66 14.72
CA LEU A 88 2.85 3.84 13.81
C LEU A 88 4.27 3.67 14.35
N ASP A 89 4.67 2.42 14.56
CA ASP A 89 6.00 2.07 15.05
C ASP A 89 6.86 1.63 13.87
N GLY A 90 7.66 2.55 13.34
CA GLY A 90 8.51 2.29 12.19
C GLY A 90 8.06 3.00 10.92
N ARG A 91 8.66 2.61 9.80
CA ARG A 91 8.32 3.20 8.50
C ARG A 91 6.90 2.81 8.09
N PRO A 92 6.12 3.76 7.53
CA PRO A 92 4.75 3.45 7.09
C PRO A 92 4.65 2.25 6.15
N ASP A 93 5.57 2.12 5.20
CA ASP A 93 5.54 1.04 4.22
C ASP A 93 5.91 -0.32 4.82
N GLN A 94 6.53 -0.34 5.98
CA GLN A 94 6.99 -1.58 6.63
C GLN A 94 6.17 -1.92 7.88
N ALA A 95 5.44 -0.97 8.43
CA ALA A 95 4.75 -1.12 9.71
C ALA A 95 3.23 -1.13 9.58
N ALA A 96 2.67 -0.93 8.38
CA ALA A 96 1.23 -0.94 8.16
C ALA A 96 0.65 -2.32 8.48
N GLN A 97 -0.52 -2.33 9.14
CA GLN A 97 -1.21 -3.57 9.44
C GLN A 97 -1.84 -4.14 8.18
N THR A 98 -1.66 -5.43 7.94
CA THR A 98 -2.23 -6.12 6.78
C THR A 98 -3.36 -7.05 7.22
N PHE A 99 -4.24 -7.38 6.26
CA PHE A 99 -5.42 -8.18 6.51
C PHE A 99 -5.54 -9.28 5.46
N PRO A 100 -6.02 -10.47 5.84
CA PRO A 100 -6.13 -11.57 4.88
C PRO A 100 -7.30 -11.36 3.93
N GLU A 101 -7.10 -11.73 2.66
CA GLU A 101 -8.19 -11.79 1.69
C GLU A 101 -9.07 -12.99 2.03
N VAL A 102 -10.37 -12.77 2.20
CA VAL A 102 -11.32 -13.83 2.58
C VAL A 102 -12.25 -14.23 1.44
N PHE A 103 -12.26 -13.46 0.36
CA PHE A 103 -13.08 -13.75 -0.82
C PHE A 103 -12.43 -13.12 -2.05
N ARG A 104 -12.33 -13.87 -3.13
CA ARG A 104 -11.92 -13.36 -4.43
C ARG A 104 -12.80 -14.00 -5.49
N LEU A 105 -13.56 -13.16 -6.19
CA LEU A 105 -14.53 -13.63 -7.18
C LEU A 105 -13.88 -14.49 -8.27
N GLU A 106 -12.79 -14.01 -8.87
CA GLU A 106 -12.16 -14.68 -10.00
C GLU A 106 -11.68 -16.08 -9.66
N THR A 107 -11.15 -16.27 -8.47
CA THR A 107 -10.70 -17.58 -8.00
C THR A 107 -11.88 -18.54 -7.82
N GLN A 108 -12.94 -18.06 -7.17
CA GLN A 108 -14.11 -18.89 -6.93
C GLN A 108 -14.89 -19.15 -8.21
N LEU A 109 -14.97 -18.16 -9.09
CA LEU A 109 -15.66 -18.30 -10.36
C LEU A 109 -14.95 -19.31 -11.26
N ALA A 110 -13.63 -19.28 -11.33
CA ALA A 110 -12.84 -20.25 -12.07
C ALA A 110 -13.09 -21.68 -11.55
N ALA A 111 -13.09 -21.86 -10.23
CA ALA A 111 -13.38 -23.16 -9.63
C ALA A 111 -14.81 -23.61 -9.93
N ALA A 112 -15.80 -22.71 -9.84
CA ALA A 112 -17.20 -23.03 -10.10
C ALA A 112 -17.44 -23.41 -11.56
N ARG A 113 -16.65 -22.86 -12.48
CA ARG A 113 -16.74 -23.17 -13.91
C ARG A 113 -15.94 -24.41 -14.31
N GLY A 114 -15.38 -25.13 -13.33
CA GLY A 114 -14.55 -26.31 -13.60
C GLY A 114 -13.16 -25.99 -14.09
N GLY A 115 -12.74 -24.73 -14.00
CA GLY A 115 -11.38 -24.33 -14.31
C GLY A 115 -10.42 -24.77 -13.21
N SER A 116 -9.25 -25.20 -13.57
CA SER A 116 -8.27 -25.66 -12.61
C SER A 116 -7.15 -24.64 -12.43
#